data_dd943a1efca96bcf1b7b4c7cfb9bc17f
#
_entry.id   dd943a1efca96bcf1b7b4c7cfb9bc17f
#
_cell.length_a   1.000
_cell.length_b   1.000
_cell.length_c   1.000
_cell.angle_alpha   90.00
_cell.angle_beta   90.00
_cell.angle_gamma   90.00
#
_symmetry.space_group_name_H-M   'P 1'
#
loop_
_entity.id
_entity.type
_entity.pdbx_description
1 polymer ?
#
loop_
_entity_poly.entity_id
_entity_poly.type
_entity_poly.pdbx_seq_one_letter_code
_entity_poly.pdbx_strand_id
1 'polypeptide(L)'
;MASSEDILLSAALNLLSAFAFLVAFAILRLQPINDRVYFSKWYLKGMRASPRSSGPFMKKFVNLDCRTYIRFLNWMPAALRMPEPELIDHAGLDSAVYIRIYLLGLKIFVPISLLSFAVLMPVNWFGKSLEHIEDLTFSTIDKLSISNVPSGSQRYLAHLVMAYVITFWTCYILYKEYHIITNMRLQFLASENRRPDQFTVGA
;
A
#
# COMPACT_ATOMS: atom_id res chain seq x y z
N MET A 1 -14.30 25.32 1.06
CA MET A 1 -15.08 24.09 0.86
C MET A 1 -14.45 23.30 -0.28
N ALA A 2 -14.28 22.00 -0.12
CA ALA A 2 -13.67 21.18 -1.19
C ALA A 2 -14.69 20.99 -2.32
N SER A 3 -14.31 21.38 -3.53
CA SER A 3 -15.11 21.14 -4.72
C SER A 3 -14.89 19.71 -5.25
N SER A 4 -15.82 19.17 -6.00
CA SER A 4 -15.63 17.93 -6.74
C SER A 4 -14.42 18.01 -7.69
N GLU A 5 -14.16 19.18 -8.22
CA GLU A 5 -12.99 19.46 -9.05
C GLU A 5 -11.67 19.35 -8.29
N ASP A 6 -11.62 19.84 -7.04
CA ASP A 6 -10.42 19.76 -6.19
C ASP A 6 -10.07 18.30 -5.86
N ILE A 7 -11.08 17.48 -5.58
CA ILE A 7 -10.89 16.04 -5.31
C ILE A 7 -10.41 15.32 -6.56
N LEU A 8 -11.01 15.62 -7.71
CA LEU A 8 -10.62 15.02 -8.99
C LEU A 8 -9.19 15.43 -9.37
N LEU A 9 -8.85 16.70 -9.19
CA LEU A 9 -7.50 17.21 -9.42
C LEU A 9 -6.49 16.53 -8.49
N SER A 10 -6.78 16.42 -7.19
CA SER A 10 -5.93 15.73 -6.25
C SER A 10 -5.74 14.25 -6.60
N ALA A 11 -6.80 13.57 -6.99
CA ALA A 11 -6.73 12.18 -7.43
C ALA A 11 -5.87 12.05 -8.70
N ALA A 12 -6.06 12.93 -9.68
CA ALA A 12 -5.28 12.94 -10.92
C ALA A 12 -3.79 13.19 -10.65
N LEU A 13 -3.45 14.14 -9.78
CA LEU A 13 -2.07 14.43 -9.41
C LEU A 13 -1.41 13.24 -8.68
N ASN A 14 -2.14 12.59 -7.76
CA ASN A 14 -1.64 11.41 -7.07
C ASN A 14 -1.42 10.22 -8.01
N LEU A 15 -2.34 9.98 -8.95
CA LEU A 15 -2.18 8.94 -9.97
C LEU A 15 -1.01 9.24 -10.90
N LEU A 16 -0.87 10.49 -11.34
CA LEU A 16 0.25 10.92 -12.18
C LEU A 16 1.59 10.74 -11.47
N SER A 17 1.67 11.13 -10.20
CA SER A 17 2.86 10.95 -9.37
C SER A 17 3.20 9.47 -9.19
N ALA A 18 2.21 8.63 -8.87
CA ALA A 18 2.40 7.18 -8.75
C ALA A 18 2.91 6.56 -10.06
N PHE A 19 2.35 6.98 -11.19
CA PHE A 19 2.80 6.55 -12.51
C PHE A 19 4.23 7.01 -12.81
N ALA A 20 4.57 8.27 -12.49
CA ALA A 20 5.92 8.79 -12.68
C ALA A 20 6.96 8.01 -11.86
N PHE A 21 6.66 7.70 -10.59
CA PHE A 21 7.53 6.86 -9.76
C PHE A 21 7.65 5.42 -10.28
N LEU A 22 6.56 4.84 -10.78
CA LEU A 22 6.59 3.52 -11.39
C LEU A 22 7.49 3.49 -12.64
N VAL A 23 7.39 4.51 -13.48
CA VAL A 23 8.25 4.66 -14.68
C VAL A 23 9.70 4.85 -14.26
N ALA A 24 9.99 5.73 -13.31
CA ALA A 24 11.34 5.95 -12.80
C ALA A 24 11.95 4.66 -12.23
N PHE A 25 11.19 3.92 -11.42
CA PHE A 25 11.60 2.62 -10.90
C PHE A 25 11.90 1.62 -12.02
N ALA A 26 11.04 1.54 -13.03
CA ALA A 26 11.23 0.63 -14.15
C ALA A 26 12.48 0.98 -14.94
N ILE A 27 12.74 2.27 -15.21
CA ILE A 27 13.94 2.75 -15.87
C ILE A 27 15.19 2.37 -15.06
N LEU A 28 15.20 2.67 -13.76
CA LEU A 28 16.34 2.38 -12.89
C LEU A 28 16.63 0.89 -12.78
N ARG A 29 15.61 0.06 -12.71
CA ARG A 29 15.75 -1.40 -12.60
C ARG A 29 16.25 -2.04 -13.90
N LEU A 30 15.89 -1.47 -15.07
CA LEU A 30 16.36 -1.97 -16.38
C LEU A 30 17.81 -1.58 -16.66
N GLN A 31 18.37 -0.61 -15.97
CA GLN A 31 19.74 -0.16 -16.21
C GLN A 31 20.77 -1.16 -15.69
N PRO A 32 21.74 -1.60 -16.53
CA PRO A 32 22.75 -2.59 -16.14
C PRO A 32 23.67 -2.09 -15.02
N ILE A 33 23.77 -0.79 -14.81
CA ILE A 33 24.54 -0.19 -13.70
C ILE A 33 23.93 -0.57 -12.34
N ASN A 34 22.60 -0.64 -12.26
CA ASN A 34 21.85 -0.90 -11.05
C ASN A 34 21.57 -2.39 -10.84
N ASP A 35 22.04 -3.24 -11.71
CA ASP A 35 21.73 -4.67 -11.73
C ASP A 35 22.17 -5.37 -10.43
N ARG A 36 23.28 -4.98 -9.84
CA ARG A 36 23.78 -5.51 -8.56
C ARG A 36 22.85 -5.16 -7.38
N VAL A 37 22.19 -4.01 -7.43
CA VAL A 37 21.28 -3.56 -6.37
C VAL A 37 19.95 -4.32 -6.45
N TYR A 38 19.36 -4.38 -7.64
CA TYR A 38 18.03 -4.96 -7.83
C TYR A 38 18.02 -6.49 -7.92
N PHE A 39 19.15 -7.12 -8.25
CA PHE A 39 19.28 -8.57 -8.46
C PHE A 39 20.44 -9.17 -7.66
N SER A 40 20.74 -8.66 -6.48
CA SER A 40 21.87 -9.04 -5.62
C SER A 40 21.96 -10.55 -5.39
N LYS A 41 20.85 -11.22 -5.06
CA LYS A 41 20.82 -12.70 -4.85
C LYS A 41 21.20 -13.51 -6.10
N TRP A 42 20.87 -13.02 -7.28
CA TRP A 42 21.21 -13.70 -8.54
C TRP A 42 22.71 -13.59 -8.82
N TYR A 43 23.34 -12.50 -8.42
CA TYR A 43 24.78 -12.34 -8.44
C TYR A 43 25.47 -13.31 -7.46
N LEU A 44 24.99 -13.39 -6.23
CA LEU A 44 25.53 -14.28 -5.21
C LEU A 44 25.42 -15.76 -5.60
N LYS A 45 24.35 -16.15 -6.29
CA LYS A 45 24.14 -17.51 -6.82
C LYS A 45 24.87 -17.78 -8.14
N GLY A 46 25.63 -16.82 -8.67
CA GLY A 46 26.34 -16.96 -9.95
C GLY A 46 25.45 -17.05 -11.19
N MET A 47 24.16 -16.83 -11.05
CA MET A 47 23.18 -16.93 -12.14
C MET A 47 23.21 -15.71 -13.06
N ARG A 48 23.89 -14.65 -12.67
CA ARG A 48 24.00 -13.39 -13.42
C ARG A 48 25.42 -12.87 -13.34
N ALA A 49 26.10 -12.74 -14.48
CA ALA A 49 27.43 -12.16 -14.56
C ALA A 49 27.33 -10.62 -14.47
N SER A 50 28.29 -10.01 -13.79
CA SER A 50 28.43 -8.54 -13.83
C SER A 50 28.52 -8.05 -15.27
N PRO A 51 27.78 -7.01 -15.67
CA PRO A 51 27.98 -6.40 -16.98
C PRO A 51 29.44 -5.95 -17.08
N ARG A 52 30.18 -6.48 -18.09
CA ARG A 52 31.56 -6.09 -18.32
C ARG A 52 31.63 -4.56 -18.52
N SER A 53 32.42 -3.91 -17.72
CA SER A 53 32.59 -2.44 -17.64
C SER A 53 33.34 -1.82 -18.82
N SER A 54 33.32 -2.38 -20.02
CA SER A 54 34.12 -1.94 -21.16
C SER A 54 33.28 -1.41 -22.31
N GLY A 55 32.74 -0.21 -22.15
CA GLY A 55 32.08 0.49 -23.25
C GLY A 55 31.78 1.94 -22.90
N PRO A 56 31.63 2.85 -23.88
CA PRO A 56 31.26 4.24 -23.63
C PRO A 56 29.95 4.32 -22.88
N PHE A 57 29.85 5.31 -21.99
CA PHE A 57 28.74 5.50 -21.03
C PHE A 57 27.34 5.38 -21.67
N MET A 58 27.18 5.85 -22.90
CA MET A 58 25.92 5.80 -23.66
C MET A 58 25.48 4.37 -24.03
N LYS A 59 26.37 3.40 -24.20
CA LYS A 59 26.03 2.00 -24.50
C LYS A 59 25.58 1.20 -23.25
N LYS A 60 25.69 1.78 -22.06
CA LYS A 60 25.26 1.15 -20.80
C LYS A 60 23.75 1.29 -20.54
N PHE A 61 23.05 2.13 -21.28
CA PHE A 61 21.61 2.29 -21.16
C PHE A 61 20.89 1.35 -22.13
N VAL A 62 19.89 0.63 -21.60
CA VAL A 62 19.03 -0.23 -22.41
C VAL A 62 18.05 0.65 -23.18
N ASN A 63 17.89 0.41 -24.49
CA ASN A 63 16.85 1.06 -25.27
C ASN A 63 15.47 0.67 -24.71
N LEU A 64 14.69 1.67 -24.34
CA LEU A 64 13.35 1.52 -23.76
C LEU A 64 12.31 1.42 -24.88
N ASP A 65 12.14 0.21 -25.43
CA ASP A 65 10.99 -0.09 -26.27
C ASP A 65 9.75 -0.33 -25.42
N CYS A 66 8.59 0.24 -25.81
CA CYS A 66 7.30 0.03 -25.13
C CYS A 66 6.97 -1.46 -24.95
N ARG A 67 7.35 -2.30 -25.90
CA ARG A 67 7.17 -3.76 -25.83
C ARG A 67 8.01 -4.42 -24.75
N THR A 68 9.23 -3.95 -24.54
CA THR A 68 10.13 -4.38 -23.46
C THR A 68 9.59 -3.93 -22.10
N TYR A 69 8.97 -2.76 -22.04
CA TYR A 69 8.36 -2.22 -20.82
C TYR A 69 7.16 -3.04 -20.35
N ILE A 70 6.24 -3.40 -21.25
CA ILE A 70 5.09 -4.25 -20.92
C ILE A 70 5.54 -5.65 -20.46
N ARG A 71 6.54 -6.22 -21.14
CA ARG A 71 7.15 -7.50 -20.76
C ARG A 71 7.84 -7.44 -19.39
N PHE A 72 8.39 -6.28 -19.06
CA PHE A 72 9.04 -6.01 -17.80
C PHE A 72 8.04 -5.98 -16.62
N LEU A 73 6.80 -5.55 -16.83
CA LEU A 73 5.76 -5.52 -15.77
C LEU A 73 5.22 -6.91 -15.40
N ASN A 74 5.55 -7.97 -16.16
CA ASN A 74 5.11 -9.34 -15.86
C ASN A 74 5.61 -9.89 -14.52
N TRP A 75 6.62 -9.26 -13.91
CA TRP A 75 7.06 -9.61 -12.56
C TRP A 75 6.06 -9.19 -11.48
N MET A 76 5.25 -8.15 -11.71
CA MET A 76 4.31 -7.64 -10.69
C MET A 76 3.26 -8.69 -10.29
N PRO A 77 2.55 -9.35 -11.22
CA PRO A 77 1.61 -10.41 -10.86
C PRO A 77 2.27 -11.58 -10.13
N ALA A 78 3.50 -11.94 -10.50
CA ALA A 78 4.27 -12.99 -9.84
C ALA A 78 4.65 -12.58 -8.41
N ALA A 79 5.12 -11.36 -8.22
CA ALA A 79 5.47 -10.82 -6.90
C ALA A 79 4.25 -10.70 -5.98
N LEU A 80 3.11 -10.26 -6.51
CA LEU A 80 1.87 -10.15 -5.73
C LEU A 80 1.28 -11.50 -5.31
N ARG A 81 1.61 -12.58 -6.04
CA ARG A 81 1.18 -13.95 -5.75
C ARG A 81 2.19 -14.76 -4.93
N MET A 82 3.36 -14.18 -4.67
CA MET A 82 4.43 -14.86 -3.94
C MET A 82 3.96 -15.22 -2.51
N PRO A 83 4.04 -16.49 -2.08
CA PRO A 83 3.68 -16.89 -0.73
C PRO A 83 4.67 -16.34 0.30
N GLU A 84 4.19 -16.09 1.52
CA GLU A 84 5.01 -15.49 2.59
C GLU A 84 6.32 -16.24 2.90
N PRO A 85 6.36 -17.59 2.97
CA PRO A 85 7.61 -18.30 3.23
C PRO A 85 8.68 -18.04 2.17
N GLU A 86 8.27 -18.00 0.91
CA GLU A 86 9.16 -17.69 -0.22
C GLU A 86 9.64 -16.23 -0.17
N LEU A 87 8.77 -15.30 0.24
CA LEU A 87 9.11 -13.90 0.43
C LEU A 87 10.15 -13.73 1.55
N ILE A 88 10.00 -14.45 2.67
CA ILE A 88 10.95 -14.43 3.78
C ILE A 88 12.31 -14.99 3.32
N ASP A 89 12.33 -16.08 2.57
CA ASP A 89 13.57 -16.64 2.02
C ASP A 89 14.25 -15.70 1.03
N HIS A 90 13.47 -15.00 0.21
CA HIS A 90 13.99 -14.08 -0.80
C HIS A 90 14.46 -12.73 -0.25
N ALA A 91 13.68 -12.11 0.61
CA ALA A 91 13.86 -10.72 1.01
C ALA A 91 14.13 -10.54 2.52
N GLY A 92 14.02 -11.63 3.29
CA GLY A 92 14.17 -11.60 4.74
C GLY A 92 12.87 -11.29 5.48
N LEU A 93 12.86 -11.59 6.79
CA LEU A 93 11.69 -11.40 7.66
C LEU A 93 11.23 -9.95 7.72
N ASP A 94 12.17 -9.01 7.81
CA ASP A 94 11.84 -7.58 7.96
C ASP A 94 11.09 -7.04 6.76
N SER A 95 11.46 -7.48 5.54
CA SER A 95 10.75 -7.11 4.31
C SER A 95 9.35 -7.70 4.25
N ALA A 96 9.17 -8.93 4.72
CA ALA A 96 7.87 -9.57 4.81
C ALA A 96 6.96 -8.82 5.81
N VAL A 97 7.47 -8.48 6.98
CA VAL A 97 6.73 -7.68 7.99
C VAL A 97 6.37 -6.30 7.45
N TYR A 98 7.28 -5.65 6.73
CA TYR A 98 7.01 -4.36 6.10
C TYR A 98 5.86 -4.41 5.09
N ILE A 99 5.82 -5.42 4.23
CA ILE A 99 4.70 -5.63 3.29
C ILE A 99 3.39 -5.90 4.04
N ARG A 100 3.44 -6.63 5.16
CA ARG A 100 2.25 -6.88 5.98
C ARG A 100 1.63 -5.60 6.56
N ILE A 101 2.41 -4.54 6.80
CA ILE A 101 1.88 -3.24 7.24
C ILE A 101 0.92 -2.66 6.18
N TYR A 102 1.27 -2.74 4.90
CA TYR A 102 0.36 -2.31 3.82
C TYR A 102 -0.88 -3.19 3.72
N LEU A 103 -0.72 -4.50 3.83
CA LEU A 103 -1.84 -5.45 3.84
C LEU A 103 -2.76 -5.22 5.05
N LEU A 104 -2.19 -4.89 6.21
CA LEU A 104 -2.94 -4.50 7.39
C LEU A 104 -3.81 -3.26 7.11
N GLY A 105 -3.22 -2.22 6.51
CA GLY A 105 -3.96 -1.05 6.08
C GLY A 105 -5.14 -1.41 5.17
N LEU A 106 -4.91 -2.23 4.16
CA LEU A 106 -5.98 -2.68 3.25
C LEU A 106 -7.08 -3.47 4.00
N LYS A 107 -6.71 -4.39 4.89
CA LYS A 107 -7.67 -5.16 5.70
C LYS A 107 -8.53 -4.29 6.62
N ILE A 108 -8.00 -3.17 7.09
CA ILE A 108 -8.73 -2.22 7.93
C ILE A 108 -9.60 -1.30 7.06
N PHE A 109 -8.99 -0.60 6.11
CA PHE A 109 -9.65 0.50 5.41
C PHE A 109 -10.64 0.06 4.34
N VAL A 110 -10.41 -1.05 3.63
CA VAL A 110 -11.34 -1.48 2.57
C VAL A 110 -12.72 -1.83 3.13
N PRO A 111 -12.87 -2.67 4.17
CA PRO A 111 -14.18 -2.93 4.75
C PRO A 111 -14.84 -1.69 5.35
N ILE A 112 -14.07 -0.84 6.03
CA ILE A 112 -14.56 0.42 6.60
C ILE A 112 -15.09 1.33 5.50
N SER A 113 -14.37 1.48 4.40
CA SER A 113 -14.81 2.28 3.26
C SER A 113 -16.12 1.76 2.68
N LEU A 114 -16.22 0.45 2.45
CA LEU A 114 -17.44 -0.17 1.93
C LEU A 114 -18.63 0.05 2.86
N LEU A 115 -18.45 -0.13 4.17
CA LEU A 115 -19.49 0.12 5.17
C LEU A 115 -19.87 1.60 5.23
N SER A 116 -18.90 2.50 5.17
CA SER A 116 -19.15 3.94 5.17
C SER A 116 -19.93 4.37 3.91
N PHE A 117 -19.61 3.84 2.75
CA PHE A 117 -20.37 4.07 1.52
C PHE A 117 -21.78 3.51 1.60
N ALA A 118 -21.98 2.33 2.19
CA ALA A 118 -23.26 1.68 2.26
C ALA A 118 -24.21 2.29 3.33
N VAL A 119 -23.66 2.76 4.44
CA VAL A 119 -24.46 3.22 5.60
C VAL A 119 -24.37 4.73 5.80
N LEU A 120 -23.14 5.27 5.97
CA LEU A 120 -22.99 6.69 6.33
C LEU A 120 -23.32 7.62 5.17
N MET A 121 -22.97 7.27 3.95
CA MET A 121 -23.24 8.13 2.80
C MET A 121 -24.75 8.33 2.57
N PRO A 122 -25.61 7.30 2.55
CA PRO A 122 -27.07 7.51 2.47
C PRO A 122 -27.63 8.27 3.67
N VAL A 123 -27.19 7.95 4.90
CA VAL A 123 -27.66 8.62 6.11
C VAL A 123 -27.38 10.12 6.06
N ASN A 124 -26.20 10.51 5.61
CA ASN A 124 -25.79 11.91 5.48
C ASN A 124 -26.52 12.59 4.32
N TRP A 125 -26.62 11.93 3.16
CA TRP A 125 -27.26 12.49 1.98
C TRP A 125 -28.70 12.91 2.23
N PHE A 126 -29.47 12.11 2.94
CA PHE A 126 -30.86 12.39 3.26
C PHE A 126 -31.04 13.32 4.49
N GLY A 127 -29.96 13.84 5.05
CA GLY A 127 -30.00 14.75 6.22
C GLY A 127 -30.71 16.07 5.94
N LYS A 128 -30.42 16.70 4.78
CA LYS A 128 -31.00 17.96 4.29
C LYS A 128 -30.78 19.19 5.20
N SER A 129 -29.89 19.12 6.18
CA SER A 129 -29.63 20.26 7.09
C SER A 129 -29.05 21.46 6.35
N LEU A 130 -28.18 21.22 5.38
CA LEU A 130 -27.50 22.29 4.62
C LEU A 130 -28.47 23.02 3.66
N GLU A 131 -29.55 22.39 3.25
CA GLU A 131 -30.58 23.00 2.37
C GLU A 131 -31.46 24.03 3.10
N HIS A 132 -31.46 24.02 4.43
CA HIS A 132 -32.32 24.92 5.27
C HIS A 132 -31.55 26.19 5.74
N ILE A 133 -30.29 26.35 5.36
CA ILE A 133 -29.48 27.48 5.74
C ILE A 133 -29.34 28.44 4.54
N GLU A 134 -30.09 29.53 4.55
CA GLU A 134 -30.28 30.46 3.43
C GLU A 134 -28.99 31.14 2.95
N ASP A 135 -27.97 31.29 3.81
CA ASP A 135 -26.71 32.02 3.51
C ASP A 135 -25.50 31.13 3.24
N LEU A 136 -25.65 29.81 3.14
CA LEU A 136 -24.54 28.88 2.98
C LEU A 136 -24.43 28.40 1.52
N THR A 137 -23.31 28.79 0.88
CA THR A 137 -22.88 28.11 -0.36
C THR A 137 -22.25 26.78 -0.02
N PHE A 138 -22.92 25.67 -0.33
CA PHE A 138 -22.41 24.32 -0.11
C PHE A 138 -22.22 23.58 -1.46
N SER A 139 -21.25 22.70 -1.51
CA SER A 139 -21.05 21.80 -2.65
C SER A 139 -21.85 20.51 -2.47
N THR A 140 -22.07 19.80 -3.57
CA THR A 140 -22.74 18.50 -3.53
C THR A 140 -22.03 17.48 -2.61
N ILE A 141 -20.71 17.63 -2.44
CA ILE A 141 -19.89 16.79 -1.57
C ILE A 141 -20.16 17.05 -0.09
N ASP A 142 -20.47 18.29 0.28
CA ASP A 142 -20.78 18.64 1.66
C ASP A 142 -22.02 17.92 2.18
N LYS A 143 -22.94 17.54 1.27
CA LYS A 143 -24.11 16.72 1.60
C LYS A 143 -23.74 15.30 2.09
N LEU A 144 -22.57 14.80 1.75
CA LEU A 144 -22.06 13.50 2.20
C LEU A 144 -21.43 13.56 3.59
N SER A 145 -21.22 14.75 4.11
CA SER A 145 -20.63 14.96 5.45
C SER A 145 -21.70 14.90 6.54
N ILE A 146 -21.24 14.67 7.77
CA ILE A 146 -22.08 14.69 8.97
C ILE A 146 -22.76 16.04 9.18
N SER A 147 -22.20 17.12 8.61
CA SER A 147 -22.75 18.49 8.69
C SER A 147 -24.14 18.60 8.04
N ASN A 148 -24.48 17.70 7.15
CA ASN A 148 -25.80 17.66 6.51
C ASN A 148 -26.88 16.99 7.40
N VAL A 149 -26.52 16.47 8.57
CA VAL A 149 -27.47 15.86 9.51
C VAL A 149 -27.94 16.89 10.51
N PRO A 150 -29.27 17.13 10.67
CA PRO A 150 -29.81 18.11 11.61
C PRO A 150 -29.48 17.75 13.04
N SER A 151 -29.19 18.75 13.88
CA SER A 151 -28.93 18.58 15.29
C SER A 151 -30.14 17.90 16.01
N GLY A 152 -29.85 16.89 16.84
CA GLY A 152 -30.90 16.14 17.56
C GLY A 152 -31.57 15.03 16.73
N SER A 153 -31.16 14.78 15.50
CA SER A 153 -31.72 13.72 14.67
C SER A 153 -31.29 12.32 15.16
N GLN A 154 -32.20 11.36 15.11
CA GLN A 154 -31.88 9.93 15.35
C GLN A 154 -30.81 9.36 14.39
N ARG A 155 -30.51 10.04 13.32
CA ARG A 155 -29.48 9.64 12.36
C ARG A 155 -28.07 9.61 12.96
N TYR A 156 -27.85 10.38 14.05
CA TYR A 156 -26.60 10.30 14.80
C TYR A 156 -26.36 8.94 15.45
N LEU A 157 -27.41 8.15 15.71
CA LEU A 157 -27.27 6.78 16.18
C LEU A 157 -26.55 5.88 15.15
N ALA A 158 -26.78 6.11 13.86
CA ALA A 158 -26.05 5.38 12.81
C ALA A 158 -24.54 5.68 12.87
N HIS A 159 -24.16 6.95 13.10
CA HIS A 159 -22.76 7.32 13.29
C HIS A 159 -22.16 6.70 14.55
N LEU A 160 -22.91 6.69 15.65
CA LEU A 160 -22.48 6.07 16.90
C LEU A 160 -22.24 4.56 16.73
N VAL A 161 -23.19 3.85 16.14
CA VAL A 161 -23.07 2.41 15.87
C VAL A 161 -21.88 2.14 14.96
N MET A 162 -21.73 2.92 13.89
CA MET A 162 -20.58 2.77 12.97
C MET A 162 -19.25 3.04 13.66
N ALA A 163 -19.17 4.01 14.58
CA ALA A 163 -17.95 4.24 15.34
C ALA A 163 -17.56 3.02 16.18
N TYR A 164 -18.50 2.36 16.84
CA TYR A 164 -18.23 1.11 17.55
C TYR A 164 -17.79 -0.02 16.60
N VAL A 165 -18.51 -0.20 15.49
CA VAL A 165 -18.19 -1.24 14.50
C VAL A 165 -16.77 -1.04 13.96
N ILE A 166 -16.40 0.18 13.58
CA ILE A 166 -15.08 0.52 13.09
C ILE A 166 -14.01 0.25 14.16
N THR A 167 -14.26 0.65 15.39
CA THR A 167 -13.31 0.45 16.49
C THR A 167 -13.09 -1.03 16.77
N PHE A 168 -14.16 -1.82 16.93
CA PHE A 168 -14.04 -3.27 17.17
C PHE A 168 -13.38 -3.99 16.00
N TRP A 169 -13.73 -3.64 14.77
CA TRP A 169 -13.09 -4.20 13.58
C TRP A 169 -11.59 -3.93 13.57
N THR A 170 -11.19 -2.68 13.81
CA THR A 170 -9.79 -2.28 13.83
C THR A 170 -9.02 -3.03 14.93
N CYS A 171 -9.55 -3.06 16.15
CA CYS A 171 -8.93 -3.79 17.27
C CYS A 171 -8.80 -5.28 16.97
N TYR A 172 -9.82 -5.89 16.39
CA TYR A 172 -9.79 -7.31 16.01
C TYR A 172 -8.71 -7.61 14.98
N ILE A 173 -8.60 -6.80 13.92
CA ILE A 173 -7.59 -6.98 12.87
C ILE A 173 -6.18 -6.75 13.42
N LEU A 174 -5.97 -5.73 14.26
CA LEU A 174 -4.69 -5.47 14.92
C LEU A 174 -4.26 -6.63 15.81
N TYR A 175 -5.17 -7.14 16.63
CA TYR A 175 -4.93 -8.30 17.49
C TYR A 175 -4.53 -9.53 16.68
N LYS A 176 -5.28 -9.85 15.62
CA LYS A 176 -4.98 -10.96 14.73
C LYS A 176 -3.62 -10.81 14.05
N GLU A 177 -3.31 -9.63 13.54
CA GLU A 177 -2.04 -9.38 12.87
C GLU A 177 -0.85 -9.43 13.84
N TYR A 178 -1.03 -8.94 15.07
CA TYR A 178 -0.02 -9.07 16.13
C TYR A 178 0.36 -10.53 16.38
N HIS A 179 -0.63 -11.43 16.52
CA HIS A 179 -0.38 -12.85 16.70
C HIS A 179 0.39 -13.46 15.53
N ILE A 180 0.02 -13.12 14.30
CA ILE A 180 0.70 -13.64 13.11
C ILE A 180 2.16 -13.18 13.08
N ILE A 181 2.42 -11.89 13.28
CA ILE A 181 3.79 -11.34 13.26
C ILE A 181 4.64 -11.96 14.38
N THR A 182 4.08 -12.13 15.57
CA THR A 182 4.79 -12.76 16.70
C THR A 182 5.16 -14.20 16.35
N ASN A 183 4.23 -14.99 15.83
CA ASN A 183 4.50 -16.37 15.41
C ASN A 183 5.56 -16.44 14.29
N MET A 184 5.50 -15.55 13.31
CA MET A 184 6.50 -15.47 12.23
C MET A 184 7.90 -15.22 12.80
N ARG A 185 8.01 -14.27 13.74
CA ARG A 185 9.30 -13.96 14.41
C ARG A 185 9.83 -15.15 15.22
N LEU A 186 8.96 -15.82 15.98
CA LEU A 186 9.35 -16.99 16.74
C LEU A 186 9.80 -18.14 15.84
N GLN A 187 9.08 -18.41 14.75
CA GLN A 187 9.45 -19.42 13.77
C GLN A 187 10.77 -19.09 13.07
N PHE A 188 10.98 -17.82 12.73
CA PHE A 188 12.24 -17.38 12.14
C PHE A 188 13.42 -17.53 13.11
N LEU A 189 13.24 -17.17 14.38
CA LEU A 189 14.24 -17.37 15.42
C LEU A 189 14.53 -18.87 15.72
N ALA A 190 13.54 -19.73 15.54
CA ALA A 190 13.70 -21.18 15.70
C ALA A 190 14.26 -21.88 14.45
N SER A 191 14.29 -21.20 13.30
CA SER A 191 14.79 -21.77 12.04
C SER A 191 16.33 -21.87 12.01
N GLU A 192 16.83 -22.83 11.22
CA GLU A 192 18.28 -23.05 11.01
C GLU A 192 18.95 -21.92 10.18
N ASN A 193 18.17 -21.07 9.52
CA ASN A 193 18.66 -19.92 8.73
C ASN A 193 19.09 -18.74 9.60
N ARG A 194 19.59 -18.99 10.80
CA ARG A 194 20.04 -17.95 11.71
C ARG A 194 21.33 -17.31 11.21
N ARG A 195 21.44 -16.00 11.42
CA ARG A 195 22.70 -15.30 11.14
C ARG A 195 23.77 -15.73 12.16
N PRO A 196 25.03 -15.97 11.72
CA PRO A 196 26.13 -16.35 12.60
C PRO A 196 26.37 -15.38 13.76
N ASP A 197 26.07 -14.08 13.54
CA ASP A 197 26.19 -12.99 14.51
C ASP A 197 25.26 -13.12 15.73
N GLN A 198 24.21 -13.92 15.66
CA GLN A 198 23.33 -14.18 16.82
C GLN A 198 23.90 -15.21 17.80
N PHE A 199 24.97 -15.91 17.44
CA PHE A 199 25.61 -16.95 18.25
C PHE A 199 27.04 -16.61 18.67
N THR A 200 27.66 -15.58 18.09
CA THR A 200 28.93 -15.06 18.51
C THR A 200 28.70 -14.05 19.62
N VAL A 201 28.84 -14.50 20.86
CA VAL A 201 29.10 -13.59 21.99
C VAL A 201 30.45 -12.96 21.66
N GLY A 202 30.47 -11.64 21.42
CA GLY A 202 31.71 -10.93 21.20
C GLY A 202 32.66 -11.17 22.38
N ALA A 203 33.78 -11.81 22.06
CA ALA A 203 34.89 -11.95 22.99
C ALA A 203 35.64 -10.62 23.08
#